data_8c7b439aaaa1ee39943b048fa0311d57
#
_entry.id   8c7b439aaaa1ee39943b048fa0311d57
#
_cell.length_a   1.000
_cell.length_b   1.000
_cell.length_c   1.000
_cell.angle_alpha   90.00
_cell.angle_beta   90.00
_cell.angle_gamma   90.00
#
_symmetry.space_group_name_H-M   'P 1'
#
loop_
_entity.id
_entity.type
_entity.pdbx_description
1 polymer ?
#
loop_
_entity_poly.entity_id
_entity_poly.type
_entity_poly.pdbx_seq_one_letter_code
_entity_poly.pdbx_strand_id
1 'polypeptide(L)'
;MEKKLRVGVLGATGMVGQRFISLLENHPWFEVTTVAASPRSAGKTYEEAVGGRWKMTTPMPEKVKNLVVMNVNDVDAVSKTVDFVFSAVDMTKEEIEEAYAKTETPVVSNNSAHRWTPDVPMVIPEINPEHFDVIKFQKQRLGTTRGFIAVKPNCSIQSYTPALSAWREFEPYEVVATTYQAISGAGKTFKDWPEMVENVIPYIGGEEEKSEQEPLRIWGHLEGGVIVKAKEPVITCQCVRVPVLNGHTAAVFVKFRKKASKEQLIEKLVNFKGLPQELELPSAPKQFIQYMEEDNRPQVKLDVDFEKGMGVSIGRLREDTVYDWKFIGLSHNTVRGAAGGAVLCAELLTKQGYISAK
;
A
#
# COMPACT_ATOMS: atom_id res chain seq x y z
N MET A 1 17.55 7.24 -24.18
CA MET A 1 16.62 6.74 -23.14
C MET A 1 17.48 6.21 -21.99
N GLU A 2 17.29 6.73 -20.80
CA GLU A 2 17.97 6.17 -19.63
C GLU A 2 17.55 4.70 -19.46
N LYS A 3 18.51 3.87 -19.09
CA LYS A 3 18.27 2.45 -18.85
C LYS A 3 17.36 2.27 -17.65
N LYS A 4 16.25 1.55 -17.84
CA LYS A 4 15.33 1.23 -16.74
C LYS A 4 16.02 0.38 -15.67
N LEU A 5 15.60 0.56 -14.41
CA LEU A 5 16.04 -0.30 -13.31
C LEU A 5 15.44 -1.70 -13.46
N ARG A 6 16.26 -2.71 -13.19
CA ARG A 6 15.86 -4.12 -13.22
C ARG A 6 15.13 -4.44 -11.91
N VAL A 7 13.92 -4.92 -12.03
CA VAL A 7 13.05 -5.17 -10.89
C VAL A 7 12.71 -6.65 -10.77
N GLY A 8 12.82 -7.18 -9.57
CA GLY A 8 12.30 -8.50 -9.21
C GLY A 8 10.97 -8.38 -8.49
N VAL A 9 10.07 -9.31 -8.73
CA VAL A 9 8.83 -9.45 -7.96
C VAL A 9 8.89 -10.76 -7.18
N LEU A 10 8.97 -10.66 -5.86
CA LEU A 10 8.95 -11.80 -4.96
C LEU A 10 7.50 -12.13 -4.60
N GLY A 11 7.11 -13.40 -4.74
CA GLY A 11 5.70 -13.80 -4.61
C GLY A 11 4.88 -13.45 -5.85
N ALA A 12 5.49 -13.54 -7.03
CA ALA A 12 4.92 -13.07 -8.28
C ALA A 12 3.64 -13.80 -8.73
N THR A 13 3.39 -15.00 -8.24
CA THR A 13 2.25 -15.83 -8.67
C THR A 13 0.96 -15.56 -7.90
N GLY A 14 1.03 -14.91 -6.74
CA GLY A 14 -0.14 -14.52 -5.95
C GLY A 14 -0.84 -13.27 -6.51
N MET A 15 -2.00 -12.91 -5.95
CA MET A 15 -2.80 -11.78 -6.44
C MET A 15 -2.04 -10.45 -6.40
N VAL A 16 -1.36 -10.15 -5.30
CA VAL A 16 -0.59 -8.90 -5.18
C VAL A 16 0.60 -8.91 -6.13
N GLY A 17 1.30 -10.04 -6.24
CA GLY A 17 2.38 -10.22 -7.22
C GLY A 17 1.91 -9.99 -8.65
N GLN A 18 0.77 -10.53 -9.02
CA GLN A 18 0.14 -10.30 -10.33
C GLN A 18 -0.22 -8.82 -10.54
N ARG A 19 -0.68 -8.14 -9.49
CA ARG A 19 -0.95 -6.70 -9.56
C ARG A 19 0.32 -5.89 -9.80
N PHE A 20 1.42 -6.23 -9.15
CA PHE A 20 2.74 -5.63 -9.47
C PHE A 20 3.10 -5.83 -10.94
N ILE A 21 3.00 -7.04 -11.43
CA ILE A 21 3.29 -7.37 -12.83
C ILE A 21 2.45 -6.53 -13.79
N SER A 22 1.15 -6.41 -13.51
CA SER A 22 0.22 -5.62 -14.32
C SER A 22 0.56 -4.12 -14.29
N LEU A 23 0.84 -3.56 -13.12
CA LEU A 23 1.14 -2.13 -12.97
C LEU A 23 2.51 -1.74 -13.55
N LEU A 24 3.45 -2.66 -13.56
CA LEU A 24 4.81 -2.41 -14.07
C LEU A 24 4.95 -2.59 -15.58
N GLU A 25 3.90 -3.07 -16.25
CA GLU A 25 3.89 -3.11 -17.71
C GLU A 25 4.05 -1.69 -18.26
N ASN A 26 5.06 -1.50 -19.10
CA ASN A 26 5.39 -0.20 -19.69
C ASN A 26 5.74 0.92 -18.69
N HIS A 27 6.12 0.57 -17.46
CA HIS A 27 6.56 1.57 -16.49
C HIS A 27 7.78 2.33 -17.04
N PRO A 28 7.82 3.67 -16.92
CA PRO A 28 8.89 4.46 -17.50
C PRO A 28 10.27 4.26 -16.86
N TRP A 29 10.32 3.85 -15.58
CA TRP A 29 11.57 3.71 -14.82
C TRP A 29 11.94 2.29 -14.46
N PHE A 30 10.97 1.37 -14.39
CA PHE A 30 11.14 0.01 -13.89
C PHE A 30 10.79 -1.02 -14.95
N GLU A 31 11.62 -2.05 -15.08
CA GLU A 31 11.36 -3.20 -15.92
C GLU A 31 11.45 -4.49 -15.09
N VAL A 32 10.39 -5.29 -15.13
CA VAL A 32 10.40 -6.61 -14.49
C VAL A 32 11.31 -7.54 -15.27
N THR A 33 12.44 -7.87 -14.69
CA THR A 33 13.42 -8.80 -15.28
C THR A 33 13.43 -10.16 -14.59
N THR A 34 12.87 -10.25 -13.38
CA THR A 34 12.90 -11.44 -12.55
C THR A 34 11.58 -11.62 -11.82
N VAL A 35 11.06 -12.83 -11.86
CA VAL A 35 9.91 -13.26 -11.07
C VAL A 35 10.36 -14.42 -10.18
N ALA A 36 10.02 -14.35 -8.90
CA ALA A 36 10.38 -15.37 -7.92
C ALA A 36 9.14 -15.77 -7.11
N ALA A 37 9.08 -17.04 -6.75
CA ALA A 37 7.99 -17.61 -5.99
C ALA A 37 8.47 -18.81 -5.18
N SER A 38 7.54 -19.57 -4.60
CA SER A 38 7.85 -20.75 -3.81
C SER A 38 8.62 -21.80 -4.63
N PRO A 39 9.35 -22.73 -3.98
CA PRO A 39 10.03 -23.81 -4.68
C PRO A 39 9.14 -24.63 -5.62
N ARG A 40 7.84 -24.72 -5.31
CA ARG A 40 6.85 -25.41 -6.14
C ARG A 40 6.69 -24.79 -7.54
N SER A 41 6.82 -23.48 -7.64
CA SER A 41 6.69 -22.74 -8.90
C SER A 41 8.03 -22.56 -9.63
N ALA A 42 9.14 -22.74 -8.95
CA ALA A 42 10.47 -22.52 -9.50
C ALA A 42 10.76 -23.47 -10.68
N GLY A 43 11.44 -22.93 -11.71
CA GLY A 43 11.82 -23.67 -12.92
C GLY A 43 10.75 -23.68 -14.01
N LYS A 44 9.54 -23.27 -13.72
CA LYS A 44 8.45 -23.09 -14.72
C LYS A 44 8.51 -21.70 -15.32
N THR A 45 7.95 -21.50 -16.51
CA THR A 45 7.69 -20.16 -17.01
C THR A 45 6.65 -19.49 -16.14
N TYR A 46 6.64 -18.16 -16.10
CA TYR A 46 5.65 -17.43 -15.31
C TYR A 46 4.21 -17.79 -15.70
N GLU A 47 3.94 -17.89 -17.01
CA GLU A 47 2.62 -18.30 -17.51
C GLU A 47 2.24 -19.71 -17.01
N GLU A 48 3.15 -20.66 -17.05
CA GLU A 48 2.92 -22.02 -16.55
C GLU A 48 2.72 -22.03 -15.03
N ALA A 49 3.53 -21.26 -14.28
CA ALA A 49 3.47 -21.19 -12.82
C ALA A 49 2.15 -20.58 -12.35
N VAL A 50 1.67 -19.54 -13.01
CA VAL A 50 0.36 -18.93 -12.73
C VAL A 50 -0.75 -19.88 -13.15
N GLY A 51 -0.58 -20.57 -14.29
CA GLY A 51 -1.60 -21.44 -14.87
C GLY A 51 -2.88 -20.64 -15.13
N GLY A 52 -4.03 -21.26 -14.95
CA GLY A 52 -5.33 -20.59 -15.11
C GLY A 52 -5.71 -19.62 -13.98
N ARG A 53 -4.78 -19.23 -13.12
CA ARG A 53 -5.03 -18.39 -11.92
C ARG A 53 -4.69 -16.92 -12.12
N TRP A 54 -4.55 -16.44 -13.35
CA TRP A 54 -4.39 -15.01 -13.61
C TRP A 54 -5.70 -14.30 -13.25
N LYS A 55 -5.62 -13.38 -12.28
CA LYS A 55 -6.80 -12.76 -11.65
C LYS A 55 -6.99 -11.29 -12.05
N MET A 56 -6.10 -10.75 -12.87
CA MET A 56 -6.20 -9.38 -13.33
C MET A 56 -7.18 -9.27 -14.50
N THR A 57 -7.79 -8.10 -14.66
CA THR A 57 -8.70 -7.80 -15.78
C THR A 57 -7.95 -7.53 -17.08
N THR A 58 -6.70 -7.08 -16.99
CA THR A 58 -5.82 -6.90 -18.14
C THR A 58 -5.09 -8.21 -18.47
N PRO A 59 -4.72 -8.45 -19.73
CA PRO A 59 -3.93 -9.63 -20.09
C PRO A 59 -2.59 -9.67 -19.37
N MET A 60 -2.06 -10.86 -19.16
CA MET A 60 -0.69 -11.04 -18.67
C MET A 60 0.29 -10.39 -19.65
N PRO A 61 1.19 -9.50 -19.19
CA PRO A 61 2.16 -8.85 -20.09
C PRO A 61 3.03 -9.86 -20.84
N GLU A 62 3.18 -9.67 -22.15
CA GLU A 62 3.95 -10.58 -23.00
C GLU A 62 5.40 -10.75 -22.54
N LYS A 63 6.02 -9.66 -22.06
CA LYS A 63 7.43 -9.67 -21.63
C LYS A 63 7.71 -10.58 -20.43
N VAL A 64 6.71 -10.87 -19.61
CA VAL A 64 6.91 -11.68 -18.40
C VAL A 64 6.48 -13.14 -18.57
N LYS A 65 5.67 -13.45 -19.57
CA LYS A 65 5.12 -14.80 -19.77
C LYS A 65 6.17 -15.91 -19.75
N ASN A 66 7.28 -15.66 -20.43
CA ASN A 66 8.34 -16.65 -20.63
C ASN A 66 9.51 -16.52 -19.63
N LEU A 67 9.42 -15.60 -18.67
CA LEU A 67 10.41 -15.52 -17.61
C LEU A 67 10.34 -16.82 -16.77
N VAL A 68 11.49 -17.43 -16.53
CA VAL A 68 11.57 -18.62 -15.69
C VAL A 68 11.47 -18.18 -14.23
N VAL A 69 10.50 -18.72 -13.51
CA VAL A 69 10.31 -18.42 -12.10
C VAL A 69 11.49 -18.94 -11.28
N MET A 70 12.12 -18.06 -10.52
CA MET A 70 13.21 -18.41 -9.61
C MET A 70 12.63 -18.80 -8.25
N ASN A 71 13.37 -19.60 -7.49
CA ASN A 71 13.03 -19.92 -6.11
C ASN A 71 13.33 -18.67 -5.25
N VAL A 72 12.32 -18.17 -4.56
CA VAL A 72 12.46 -16.99 -3.70
C VAL A 72 13.48 -17.19 -2.57
N ASN A 73 13.74 -18.44 -2.16
CA ASN A 73 14.72 -18.77 -1.14
C ASN A 73 16.17 -18.71 -1.65
N ASP A 74 16.39 -18.71 -2.97
CA ASP A 74 17.72 -18.58 -3.57
C ASP A 74 18.11 -17.10 -3.65
N VAL A 75 18.25 -16.49 -2.49
CA VAL A 75 18.43 -15.03 -2.32
C VAL A 75 19.61 -14.50 -3.14
N ASP A 76 20.77 -15.14 -3.07
CA ASP A 76 21.96 -14.68 -3.80
C ASP A 76 21.76 -14.74 -5.33
N ALA A 77 21.14 -15.80 -5.82
CA ALA A 77 20.89 -15.97 -7.24
C ALA A 77 19.90 -14.92 -7.75
N VAL A 78 18.81 -14.68 -7.03
CA VAL A 78 17.81 -13.67 -7.39
C VAL A 78 18.41 -12.25 -7.34
N SER A 79 19.11 -11.94 -6.27
CA SER A 79 19.71 -10.61 -6.04
C SER A 79 20.65 -10.16 -7.14
N LYS A 80 21.36 -11.08 -7.78
CA LYS A 80 22.29 -10.79 -8.89
C LYS A 80 21.58 -10.34 -10.17
N THR A 81 20.30 -10.65 -10.31
CA THR A 81 19.53 -10.36 -11.54
C THR A 81 18.79 -9.03 -11.50
N VAL A 82 18.77 -8.35 -10.35
CA VAL A 82 17.93 -7.17 -10.12
C VAL A 82 18.69 -6.04 -9.45
N ASP A 83 18.17 -4.82 -9.59
CA ASP A 83 18.62 -3.64 -8.87
C ASP A 83 17.88 -3.49 -7.53
N PHE A 84 16.61 -3.85 -7.48
CA PHE A 84 15.79 -3.93 -6.27
C PHE A 84 14.62 -4.89 -6.49
N VAL A 85 13.86 -5.18 -5.42
CA VAL A 85 12.71 -6.07 -5.49
C VAL A 85 11.47 -5.45 -4.84
N PHE A 86 10.30 -5.78 -5.39
CA PHE A 86 9.02 -5.68 -4.69
C PHE A 86 8.72 -7.01 -4.02
N SER A 87 8.27 -6.97 -2.77
CA SER A 87 7.94 -8.17 -2.02
C SER A 87 6.44 -8.29 -1.80
N ALA A 88 5.89 -9.40 -2.29
CA ALA A 88 4.51 -9.82 -2.11
C ALA A 88 4.46 -11.29 -1.66
N VAL A 89 5.44 -11.72 -0.89
CA VAL A 89 5.50 -13.09 -0.37
C VAL A 89 4.44 -13.27 0.72
N ASP A 90 3.63 -14.30 0.56
CA ASP A 90 2.60 -14.66 1.55
C ASP A 90 3.23 -15.43 2.71
N MET A 91 4.18 -14.80 3.37
CA MET A 91 4.94 -15.40 4.46
C MET A 91 5.20 -14.35 5.54
N THR A 92 4.94 -14.71 6.77
CA THR A 92 5.26 -13.93 7.97
C THR A 92 6.76 -13.95 8.31
N LYS A 93 7.62 -14.36 7.37
CA LYS A 93 9.04 -14.51 7.64
C LYS A 93 9.78 -13.18 7.42
N GLU A 94 9.99 -12.47 8.52
CA GLU A 94 10.88 -11.30 8.58
C GLU A 94 12.24 -11.58 7.95
N GLU A 95 12.74 -12.78 8.10
CA GLU A 95 14.05 -13.25 7.66
C GLU A 95 14.27 -13.14 6.15
N ILE A 96 13.24 -13.39 5.32
CA ILE A 96 13.44 -13.42 3.86
C ILE A 96 13.71 -12.03 3.30
N GLU A 97 12.95 -11.02 3.72
CA GLU A 97 13.15 -9.65 3.26
C GLU A 97 14.47 -9.07 3.75
N GLU A 98 14.83 -9.37 5.00
CA GLU A 98 16.12 -8.96 5.55
C GLU A 98 17.30 -9.64 4.85
N ALA A 99 17.15 -10.92 4.46
CA ALA A 99 18.17 -11.63 3.68
C ALA A 99 18.43 -10.94 2.33
N TYR A 100 17.37 -10.51 1.63
CA TYR A 100 17.52 -9.73 0.39
C TYR A 100 18.23 -8.38 0.64
N ALA A 101 17.81 -7.66 1.67
CA ALA A 101 18.45 -6.39 2.02
C ALA A 101 19.94 -6.55 2.28
N LYS A 102 20.35 -7.63 2.98
CA LYS A 102 21.75 -7.94 3.28
C LYS A 102 22.60 -8.28 2.04
N THR A 103 21.98 -8.62 0.92
CA THR A 103 22.69 -8.78 -0.36
C THR A 103 22.82 -7.48 -1.16
N GLU A 104 22.65 -6.34 -0.51
CA GLU A 104 22.67 -5.01 -1.14
C GLU A 104 21.51 -4.81 -2.14
N THR A 105 20.38 -5.48 -1.92
CA THR A 105 19.18 -5.39 -2.74
C THR A 105 18.08 -4.70 -1.94
N PRO A 106 17.72 -3.45 -2.27
CA PRO A 106 16.59 -2.79 -1.63
C PRO A 106 15.29 -3.60 -1.81
N VAL A 107 14.49 -3.64 -0.76
CA VAL A 107 13.18 -4.31 -0.72
C VAL A 107 12.09 -3.29 -0.46
N VAL A 108 11.15 -3.18 -1.38
CA VAL A 108 9.92 -2.39 -1.18
C VAL A 108 8.77 -3.38 -1.00
N SER A 109 8.24 -3.45 0.22
CA SER A 109 7.38 -4.56 0.63
C SER A 109 5.92 -4.13 0.80
N ASN A 110 5.02 -5.01 0.36
CA ASN A 110 3.60 -4.95 0.68
C ASN A 110 3.27 -5.74 1.96
N ASN A 111 4.20 -6.53 2.48
CA ASN A 111 3.95 -7.47 3.57
C ASN A 111 3.95 -6.78 4.95
N SER A 112 3.32 -7.45 5.92
CA SER A 112 3.24 -6.94 7.29
C SER A 112 4.47 -7.23 8.14
N ALA A 113 5.37 -8.12 7.69
CA ALA A 113 6.49 -8.64 8.49
C ALA A 113 7.33 -7.55 9.17
N HIS A 114 7.66 -6.47 8.46
CA HIS A 114 8.50 -5.39 8.98
C HIS A 114 7.77 -4.08 9.27
N ARG A 115 6.43 -4.08 9.29
CA ARG A 115 5.69 -2.83 9.55
C ARG A 115 5.96 -2.24 10.93
N TRP A 116 6.35 -3.06 11.90
CA TRP A 116 6.66 -2.63 13.27
C TRP A 116 8.13 -2.69 13.62
N THR A 117 8.98 -3.07 12.68
CA THR A 117 10.43 -3.01 12.89
C THR A 117 10.86 -1.55 13.05
N PRO A 118 11.52 -1.18 14.17
CA PRO A 118 11.69 0.22 14.56
C PRO A 118 12.39 1.11 13.53
N ASP A 119 13.34 0.56 12.78
CA ASP A 119 14.13 1.28 11.78
C ASP A 119 13.69 1.03 10.34
N VAL A 120 12.52 0.39 10.15
CA VAL A 120 11.92 0.21 8.84
C VAL A 120 10.82 1.25 8.63
N PRO A 121 10.92 2.11 7.61
CA PRO A 121 9.88 3.10 7.34
C PRO A 121 8.65 2.44 6.74
N MET A 122 7.48 2.79 7.27
CA MET A 122 6.17 2.44 6.74
C MET A 122 5.52 3.71 6.22
N VAL A 123 5.39 3.82 4.90
CA VAL A 123 5.16 5.12 4.26
C VAL A 123 3.95 5.13 3.34
N ILE A 124 3.12 6.16 3.49
CA ILE A 124 2.21 6.66 2.45
C ILE A 124 2.93 7.88 1.85
N PRO A 125 3.41 7.82 0.61
CA PRO A 125 4.33 8.85 0.08
C PRO A 125 3.84 10.29 0.16
N GLU A 126 2.52 10.50 0.08
CA GLU A 126 1.93 11.83 0.22
C GLU A 126 1.90 12.33 1.67
N ILE A 127 2.07 11.47 2.67
CA ILE A 127 1.81 11.81 4.07
C ILE A 127 3.09 11.90 4.89
N ASN A 128 3.95 10.88 4.86
CA ASN A 128 5.11 10.78 5.74
C ASN A 128 6.42 10.38 5.03
N PRO A 129 6.77 11.00 3.89
CA PRO A 129 7.99 10.63 3.15
C PRO A 129 9.27 10.86 3.96
N GLU A 130 9.27 11.79 4.92
CA GLU A 130 10.39 12.06 5.83
C GLU A 130 10.80 10.86 6.68
N HIS A 131 9.92 9.86 6.85
CA HIS A 131 10.28 8.62 7.53
C HIS A 131 11.34 7.82 6.79
N PHE A 132 11.56 8.06 5.51
CA PHE A 132 12.67 7.45 4.77
C PHE A 132 14.04 7.82 5.35
N ASP A 133 14.15 8.90 6.10
CA ASP A 133 15.41 9.28 6.79
C ASP A 133 15.87 8.21 7.78
N VAL A 134 14.99 7.32 8.25
CA VAL A 134 15.38 6.22 9.12
C VAL A 134 16.23 5.15 8.42
N ILE A 135 16.21 5.11 7.09
CA ILE A 135 16.93 4.10 6.29
C ILE A 135 18.43 4.10 6.60
N LYS A 136 19.04 5.27 6.85
CA LYS A 136 20.47 5.35 7.21
C LYS A 136 20.79 4.57 8.48
N PHE A 137 19.92 4.57 9.46
CA PHE A 137 20.06 3.81 10.72
C PHE A 137 19.82 2.32 10.49
N GLN A 138 18.85 1.98 9.67
CA GLN A 138 18.61 0.58 9.27
C GLN A 138 19.83 -0.01 8.57
N LYS A 139 20.45 0.73 7.64
CA LYS A 139 21.67 0.30 6.94
C LYS A 139 22.83 0.05 7.91
N GLN A 140 22.97 0.89 8.95
CA GLN A 140 23.97 0.68 10.00
C GLN A 140 23.72 -0.64 10.74
N ARG A 141 22.47 -0.93 11.11
CA ARG A 141 22.10 -2.19 11.77
C ARG A 141 22.35 -3.39 10.88
N LEU A 142 21.97 -3.32 9.61
CA LEU A 142 22.13 -4.42 8.64
C LEU A 142 23.56 -4.58 8.14
N GLY A 143 24.42 -3.58 8.31
CA GLY A 143 25.77 -3.59 7.74
C GLY A 143 25.78 -3.41 6.22
N THR A 144 24.81 -2.70 5.66
CA THR A 144 24.65 -2.48 4.21
C THR A 144 24.97 -1.05 3.81
N THR A 145 25.23 -0.84 2.52
CA THR A 145 25.41 0.47 1.92
C THR A 145 24.26 0.81 0.97
N ARG A 146 23.63 -0.19 0.34
CA ARG A 146 22.51 -0.07 -0.61
C ARG A 146 21.24 -0.71 -0.09
N GLY A 147 21.38 -1.88 0.54
CA GLY A 147 20.26 -2.72 0.93
C GLY A 147 19.50 -2.16 2.11
N PHE A 148 18.18 -2.13 1.99
CA PHE A 148 17.25 -1.73 3.05
C PHE A 148 15.87 -2.29 2.75
N ILE A 149 14.97 -2.19 3.74
CA ILE A 149 13.57 -2.53 3.61
C ILE A 149 12.75 -1.26 3.85
N ALA A 150 11.81 -0.98 2.95
CA ALA A 150 10.76 0.00 3.15
C ALA A 150 9.43 -0.71 2.91
N VAL A 151 8.43 -0.39 3.73
CA VAL A 151 7.14 -1.06 3.66
C VAL A 151 6.02 -0.08 3.42
N LYS A 152 4.96 -0.56 2.81
CA LYS A 152 3.70 0.14 2.69
C LYS A 152 2.72 -0.36 3.77
N PRO A 153 1.86 0.50 4.30
CA PRO A 153 0.91 0.12 5.35
C PRO A 153 -0.24 -0.76 4.84
N ASN A 154 -1.07 -1.22 5.77
CA ASN A 154 -2.25 -2.02 5.49
C ASN A 154 -3.20 -1.32 4.50
N CYS A 155 -3.87 -2.11 3.67
CA CYS A 155 -4.78 -1.61 2.65
C CYS A 155 -6.03 -0.90 3.21
N SER A 156 -6.56 -1.36 4.34
CA SER A 156 -7.80 -0.81 4.90
C SER A 156 -7.68 0.64 5.35
N ILE A 157 -6.52 1.05 5.84
CA ILE A 157 -6.31 2.41 6.36
C ILE A 157 -6.26 3.47 5.27
N GLN A 158 -6.08 3.08 4.01
CA GLN A 158 -6.00 4.02 2.88
C GLN A 158 -7.33 4.75 2.63
N SER A 159 -8.44 4.18 3.07
CA SER A 159 -9.76 4.79 2.88
C SER A 159 -10.06 5.94 3.85
N TYR A 160 -9.31 6.09 4.95
CA TYR A 160 -9.57 7.15 5.93
C TYR A 160 -8.33 7.89 6.45
N THR A 161 -7.16 7.27 6.45
CA THR A 161 -5.92 7.92 6.92
C THR A 161 -5.56 9.17 6.11
N PRO A 162 -5.71 9.20 4.78
CA PRO A 162 -5.46 10.41 4.01
C PRO A 162 -6.33 11.60 4.44
N ALA A 163 -7.63 11.39 4.65
CA ALA A 163 -8.53 12.45 5.10
C ALA A 163 -8.11 12.99 6.48
N LEU A 164 -7.86 12.09 7.43
CA LEU A 164 -7.41 12.49 8.78
C LEU A 164 -6.06 13.21 8.73
N SER A 165 -5.19 12.84 7.80
CA SER A 165 -3.90 13.50 7.58
C SER A 165 -4.08 14.93 7.05
N ALA A 166 -5.02 15.13 6.13
CA ALA A 166 -5.37 16.46 5.63
C ALA A 166 -5.90 17.38 6.74
N TRP A 167 -6.47 16.80 7.79
CA TRP A 167 -7.09 17.53 8.91
C TRP A 167 -6.22 17.59 10.18
N ARG A 168 -4.93 17.24 10.09
CA ARG A 168 -4.05 17.21 11.27
C ARG A 168 -3.95 18.53 12.01
N GLU A 169 -4.07 19.67 11.34
CA GLU A 169 -4.03 20.98 11.99
C GLU A 169 -5.22 21.22 12.93
N PHE A 170 -6.35 20.53 12.73
CA PHE A 170 -7.52 20.59 13.60
C PHE A 170 -7.42 19.61 14.78
N GLU A 171 -6.34 18.88 14.88
CA GLU A 171 -6.02 17.96 15.98
C GLU A 171 -7.11 16.92 16.25
N PRO A 172 -7.32 15.95 15.31
CA PRO A 172 -8.20 14.83 15.58
C PRO A 172 -7.66 14.03 16.77
N TYR A 173 -8.52 13.70 17.75
CA TYR A 173 -8.08 13.01 18.95
C TYR A 173 -8.83 11.72 19.28
N GLU A 174 -10.06 11.56 18.81
CA GLU A 174 -10.82 10.31 18.88
C GLU A 174 -11.45 9.98 17.52
N VAL A 175 -11.30 8.73 17.07
CA VAL A 175 -11.80 8.24 15.81
C VAL A 175 -12.47 6.89 16.02
N VAL A 176 -13.66 6.74 15.46
CA VAL A 176 -14.35 5.46 15.34
C VAL A 176 -14.47 5.15 13.86
N ALA A 177 -13.96 4.01 13.44
CA ALA A 177 -14.01 3.59 12.06
C ALA A 177 -14.61 2.18 11.93
N THR A 178 -15.40 1.98 10.90
CA THR A 178 -15.79 0.64 10.45
C THR A 178 -15.36 0.51 9.00
N THR A 179 -14.61 -0.54 8.69
CA THR A 179 -14.16 -0.79 7.32
C THR A 179 -14.99 -1.92 6.70
N TYR A 180 -15.42 -1.71 5.47
CA TYR A 180 -16.11 -2.69 4.64
C TYR A 180 -15.13 -3.14 3.57
N GLN A 181 -14.55 -4.34 3.76
CA GLN A 181 -13.37 -4.76 3.01
C GLN A 181 -13.68 -5.77 1.93
N ALA A 182 -13.16 -5.50 0.74
CA ALA A 182 -13.32 -6.31 -0.45
C ALA A 182 -12.60 -7.66 -0.34
N ILE A 183 -13.11 -8.66 -1.05
CA ILE A 183 -12.59 -10.04 -1.02
C ILE A 183 -11.20 -10.18 -1.65
N SER A 184 -10.83 -9.30 -2.59
CA SER A 184 -9.49 -9.32 -3.18
C SER A 184 -8.39 -9.03 -2.16
N GLY A 185 -8.73 -8.38 -1.04
CA GLY A 185 -7.82 -8.23 0.09
C GLY A 185 -7.40 -9.56 0.73
N ALA A 186 -8.19 -10.61 0.57
CA ALA A 186 -7.86 -11.98 0.95
C ALA A 186 -7.20 -12.79 -0.19
N GLY A 187 -6.86 -12.14 -1.31
CA GLY A 187 -6.30 -12.81 -2.47
C GLY A 187 -7.31 -13.64 -3.26
N LYS A 188 -8.60 -13.37 -3.11
CA LYS A 188 -9.69 -14.20 -3.67
C LYS A 188 -10.58 -13.40 -4.60
N THR A 189 -11.19 -14.13 -5.53
CA THR A 189 -12.32 -13.67 -6.35
C THR A 189 -13.60 -14.39 -5.89
N PHE A 190 -14.75 -14.02 -6.42
CA PHE A 190 -16.01 -14.74 -6.13
C PHE A 190 -15.99 -16.18 -6.62
N LYS A 191 -15.21 -16.48 -7.66
CA LYS A 191 -15.00 -17.85 -8.12
C LYS A 191 -14.25 -18.69 -7.08
N ASP A 192 -13.25 -18.10 -6.43
CA ASP A 192 -12.47 -18.76 -5.38
C ASP A 192 -13.23 -18.86 -4.06
N TRP A 193 -14.17 -17.95 -3.85
CA TRP A 193 -14.90 -17.81 -2.57
C TRP A 193 -16.40 -17.54 -2.81
N PRO A 194 -17.13 -18.53 -3.35
CA PRO A 194 -18.55 -18.36 -3.68
C PRO A 194 -19.44 -18.08 -2.46
N GLU A 195 -19.03 -18.49 -1.25
CA GLU A 195 -19.75 -18.25 -0.01
C GLU A 195 -19.86 -16.77 0.37
N MET A 196 -19.03 -15.92 -0.25
CA MET A 196 -19.10 -14.47 -0.03
C MET A 196 -20.23 -13.78 -0.80
N VAL A 197 -20.80 -14.42 -1.80
CA VAL A 197 -21.94 -13.85 -2.51
C VAL A 197 -23.11 -13.68 -1.53
N GLU A 198 -23.65 -12.46 -1.46
CA GLU A 198 -24.74 -12.10 -0.54
C GLU A 198 -24.42 -12.33 0.96
N ASN A 199 -23.14 -12.29 1.34
CA ASN A 199 -22.72 -12.55 2.70
C ASN A 199 -21.83 -11.44 3.28
N VAL A 200 -21.90 -11.26 4.60
CA VAL A 200 -21.05 -10.34 5.36
C VAL A 200 -20.41 -11.12 6.50
N ILE A 201 -19.09 -11.05 6.61
CA ILE A 201 -18.36 -11.70 7.70
C ILE A 201 -17.84 -10.61 8.65
N PRO A 202 -18.24 -10.61 9.94
CA PRO A 202 -17.88 -9.54 10.89
C PRO A 202 -16.49 -9.70 11.50
N TYR A 203 -15.59 -10.41 10.83
CA TYR A 203 -14.26 -10.71 11.35
C TYR A 203 -13.26 -10.89 10.23
N ILE A 204 -12.13 -10.17 10.34
CA ILE A 204 -10.94 -10.35 9.50
C ILE A 204 -9.75 -10.41 10.46
N GLY A 205 -9.06 -11.56 10.51
CA GLY A 205 -7.98 -11.79 11.49
C GLY A 205 -6.89 -10.72 11.47
N GLY A 206 -6.69 -10.06 12.63
CA GLY A 206 -5.64 -9.06 12.82
C GLY A 206 -5.88 -7.69 12.18
N GLU A 207 -6.96 -7.50 11.42
CA GLU A 207 -7.20 -6.24 10.70
C GLU A 207 -7.58 -5.08 11.63
N GLU A 208 -8.35 -5.34 12.69
CA GLU A 208 -8.76 -4.27 13.61
C GLU A 208 -7.57 -3.62 14.29
N GLU A 209 -6.64 -4.42 14.81
CA GLU A 209 -5.41 -3.89 15.42
C GLU A 209 -4.56 -3.09 14.42
N LYS A 210 -4.38 -3.58 13.22
CA LYS A 210 -3.66 -2.85 12.15
C LYS A 210 -4.34 -1.52 11.86
N SER A 211 -5.65 -1.51 11.75
CA SER A 211 -6.44 -0.32 11.45
C SER A 211 -6.39 0.72 12.56
N GLU A 212 -6.23 0.29 13.81
CA GLU A 212 -6.14 1.17 14.98
C GLU A 212 -4.72 1.72 15.18
N GLN A 213 -3.68 0.95 14.88
CA GLN A 213 -2.30 1.27 15.24
C GLN A 213 -1.43 1.78 14.10
N GLU A 214 -1.58 1.28 12.89
CA GLU A 214 -0.72 1.68 11.77
C GLU A 214 -0.81 3.17 11.44
N PRO A 215 -1.98 3.83 11.45
CA PRO A 215 -2.04 5.27 11.25
C PRO A 215 -1.20 6.06 12.26
N LEU A 216 -1.13 5.63 13.50
CA LEU A 216 -0.33 6.29 14.54
C LEU A 216 1.17 6.23 14.22
N ARG A 217 1.64 5.14 13.63
CA ARG A 217 3.03 5.05 13.19
C ARG A 217 3.30 5.98 12.00
N ILE A 218 2.37 6.09 11.06
CA ILE A 218 2.48 7.02 9.92
C ILE A 218 2.56 8.46 10.40
N TRP A 219 1.79 8.84 11.43
CA TRP A 219 1.84 10.17 12.04
C TRP A 219 2.93 10.32 13.10
N GLY A 220 3.77 9.31 13.27
CA GLY A 220 4.90 9.35 14.16
C GLY A 220 6.07 10.19 13.64
N HIS A 221 7.18 10.10 14.31
CA HIS A 221 8.38 10.85 13.97
C HIS A 221 9.65 10.03 14.21
N LEU A 222 10.72 10.44 13.56
CA LEU A 222 12.06 9.84 13.74
C LEU A 222 12.69 10.42 15.00
N GLU A 223 13.11 9.54 15.91
CA GLU A 223 13.80 9.90 17.15
C GLU A 223 14.78 8.80 17.54
N GLY A 224 16.03 9.13 17.77
CA GLY A 224 17.03 8.15 18.18
C GLY A 224 17.25 6.99 17.20
N GLY A 225 17.07 7.23 15.90
CA GLY A 225 17.27 6.21 14.87
C GLY A 225 16.12 5.24 14.67
N VAL A 226 14.96 5.51 15.27
CA VAL A 226 13.74 4.69 15.15
C VAL A 226 12.53 5.58 14.93
N ILE A 227 11.46 4.99 14.39
CA ILE A 227 10.17 5.69 14.25
C ILE A 227 9.38 5.50 15.56
N VAL A 228 9.04 6.63 16.18
CA VAL A 228 8.21 6.68 17.39
C VAL A 228 6.77 6.99 16.98
N LYS A 229 5.86 6.14 17.39
CA LYS A 229 4.43 6.22 17.08
C LYS A 229 3.79 7.44 17.75
N ALA A 230 2.87 8.13 17.06
CA ALA A 230 2.03 9.16 17.64
C ALA A 230 1.10 8.57 18.72
N LYS A 231 0.68 9.38 19.67
CA LYS A 231 -0.22 8.96 20.75
C LYS A 231 -1.69 9.20 20.41
N GLU A 232 -1.96 10.14 19.52
CA GLU A 232 -3.31 10.54 19.10
C GLU A 232 -3.40 10.63 17.57
N PRO A 233 -4.59 10.48 16.99
CA PRO A 233 -5.87 10.17 17.65
C PRO A 233 -5.92 8.72 18.18
N VAL A 234 -6.74 8.51 19.22
CA VAL A 234 -7.10 7.14 19.61
C VAL A 234 -8.13 6.64 18.60
N ILE A 235 -7.88 5.50 18.02
CA ILE A 235 -8.73 4.90 16.99
C ILE A 235 -9.28 3.58 17.50
N THR A 236 -10.60 3.40 17.41
CA THR A 236 -11.23 2.08 17.51
C THR A 236 -11.82 1.72 16.17
N CYS A 237 -11.70 0.46 15.77
CA CYS A 237 -12.09 0.01 14.45
C CYS A 237 -12.78 -1.34 14.48
N GLN A 238 -13.82 -1.50 13.66
CA GLN A 238 -14.38 -2.79 13.30
C GLN A 238 -14.11 -3.04 11.83
N CYS A 239 -13.66 -4.24 11.50
CA CYS A 239 -13.36 -4.63 10.12
C CYS A 239 -14.31 -5.74 9.66
N VAL A 240 -15.04 -5.47 8.61
CA VAL A 240 -16.10 -6.34 8.08
C VAL A 240 -15.76 -6.74 6.65
N ARG A 241 -15.80 -8.03 6.34
CA ARG A 241 -15.67 -8.52 4.97
C ARG A 241 -17.03 -8.43 4.27
N VAL A 242 -17.06 -7.77 3.12
CA VAL A 242 -18.29 -7.54 2.34
C VAL A 242 -18.19 -8.17 0.95
N PRO A 243 -19.32 -8.45 0.29
CA PRO A 243 -19.33 -9.10 -1.03
C PRO A 243 -19.03 -8.12 -2.16
N VAL A 244 -17.84 -7.54 -2.11
CA VAL A 244 -17.28 -6.59 -3.08
C VAL A 244 -15.94 -7.14 -3.56
N LEU A 245 -15.71 -7.11 -4.86
CA LEU A 245 -14.45 -7.63 -5.42
C LEU A 245 -13.25 -6.74 -5.06
N ASN A 246 -13.32 -5.46 -5.41
CA ASN A 246 -12.27 -4.48 -5.16
C ASN A 246 -12.88 -3.20 -4.56
N GLY A 247 -12.14 -2.57 -3.68
CA GLY A 247 -12.53 -1.32 -3.04
C GLY A 247 -12.87 -1.50 -1.56
N HIS A 248 -12.08 -0.88 -0.69
CA HIS A 248 -12.35 -0.81 0.74
C HIS A 248 -13.04 0.51 1.07
N THR A 249 -14.20 0.42 1.70
CA THR A 249 -14.98 1.56 2.17
C THR A 249 -14.82 1.68 3.69
N ALA A 250 -14.74 2.89 4.20
CA ALA A 250 -14.73 3.17 5.64
C ALA A 250 -15.85 4.13 6.02
N ALA A 251 -16.56 3.83 7.10
CA ALA A 251 -17.47 4.75 7.78
C ALA A 251 -16.77 5.26 9.03
N VAL A 252 -16.59 6.58 9.13
CA VAL A 252 -15.70 7.19 10.13
C VAL A 252 -16.38 8.31 10.88
N PHE A 253 -16.19 8.32 12.21
CA PHE A 253 -16.58 9.40 13.11
C PHE A 253 -15.31 9.97 13.73
N VAL A 254 -15.24 11.30 13.87
CA VAL A 254 -14.04 11.99 14.36
C VAL A 254 -14.38 13.14 15.28
N LYS A 255 -13.58 13.29 16.36
CA LYS A 255 -13.56 14.46 17.23
C LYS A 255 -12.29 15.25 17.03
N PHE A 256 -12.42 16.56 16.92
CA PHE A 256 -11.32 17.50 16.78
C PHE A 256 -11.15 18.37 18.02
N ARG A 257 -9.91 18.70 18.40
CA ARG A 257 -9.64 19.67 19.46
C ARG A 257 -9.90 21.11 19.01
N LYS A 258 -9.69 21.37 17.72
CA LYS A 258 -9.90 22.69 17.11
C LYS A 258 -11.10 22.65 16.20
N LYS A 259 -11.94 23.69 16.26
CA LYS A 259 -13.12 23.79 15.42
C LYS A 259 -12.73 24.02 13.95
N ALA A 260 -13.44 23.35 13.08
CA ALA A 260 -13.36 23.53 11.63
C ALA A 260 -14.77 23.63 11.06
N SER A 261 -14.93 24.44 10.02
CA SER A 261 -16.16 24.43 9.22
C SER A 261 -16.12 23.29 8.20
N LYS A 262 -17.27 22.92 7.67
CA LYS A 262 -17.37 21.94 6.58
C LYS A 262 -16.53 22.39 5.38
N GLU A 263 -16.61 23.68 5.03
CA GLU A 263 -15.88 24.28 3.91
C GLU A 263 -14.36 24.15 4.11
N GLN A 264 -13.88 24.43 5.33
CA GLN A 264 -12.46 24.26 5.65
C GLN A 264 -12.00 22.80 5.53
N LEU A 265 -12.81 21.87 6.02
CA LEU A 265 -12.49 20.43 5.93
C LEU A 265 -12.44 19.94 4.48
N ILE A 266 -13.41 20.36 3.65
CA ILE A 266 -13.42 20.01 2.22
C ILE A 266 -12.22 20.64 1.50
N GLU A 267 -11.91 21.89 1.76
CA GLU A 267 -10.76 22.58 1.16
C GLU A 267 -9.46 21.86 1.46
N LYS A 268 -9.27 21.39 2.70
CA LYS A 268 -8.09 20.63 3.07
C LYS A 268 -7.99 19.29 2.34
N LEU A 269 -9.11 18.63 2.08
CA LEU A 269 -9.14 17.39 1.31
C LEU A 269 -8.73 17.62 -0.14
N VAL A 270 -9.40 18.55 -0.83
CA VAL A 270 -9.22 18.74 -2.27
C VAL A 270 -7.89 19.40 -2.63
N ASN A 271 -7.31 20.16 -1.71
CA ASN A 271 -6.01 20.81 -1.88
C ASN A 271 -4.83 20.00 -1.33
N PHE A 272 -5.10 18.82 -0.77
CA PHE A 272 -4.02 18.01 -0.21
C PHE A 272 -3.09 17.52 -1.32
N LYS A 273 -1.86 17.97 -1.26
CA LYS A 273 -0.77 17.57 -2.16
C LYS A 273 0.44 17.16 -1.33
N GLY A 274 1.04 16.07 -1.73
CA GLY A 274 2.27 15.60 -1.13
C GLY A 274 3.44 15.68 -2.10
N LEU A 275 4.58 15.22 -1.65
CA LEU A 275 5.80 15.17 -2.44
C LEU A 275 5.66 14.42 -3.79
N PRO A 276 4.91 13.30 -3.87
CA PRO A 276 4.67 12.64 -5.15
C PRO A 276 4.02 13.53 -6.21
N GLN A 277 3.07 14.39 -5.83
CA GLN A 277 2.42 15.33 -6.74
C GLN A 277 3.38 16.45 -7.15
N GLU A 278 4.16 16.98 -6.21
CA GLU A 278 5.16 18.02 -6.48
C GLU A 278 6.25 17.54 -7.45
N LEU A 279 6.68 16.29 -7.30
CA LEU A 279 7.70 15.67 -8.14
C LEU A 279 7.12 15.04 -9.42
N GLU A 280 5.83 15.06 -9.60
CA GLU A 280 5.13 14.45 -10.75
C GLU A 280 5.59 13.01 -11.01
N LEU A 281 5.61 12.20 -9.94
CA LEU A 281 6.03 10.80 -10.05
C LEU A 281 5.08 10.01 -10.97
N PRO A 282 5.60 9.02 -11.72
CA PRO A 282 4.80 8.32 -12.75
C PRO A 282 3.47 7.74 -12.27
N SER A 283 3.44 7.16 -11.06
CA SER A 283 2.23 6.56 -10.50
C SER A 283 1.46 7.51 -9.56
N ALA A 284 1.93 8.73 -9.36
CA ALA A 284 1.26 9.69 -8.48
C ALA A 284 -0.06 10.14 -9.09
N PRO A 285 -1.17 10.09 -8.35
CA PRO A 285 -2.41 10.71 -8.79
C PRO A 285 -2.21 12.23 -8.87
N LYS A 286 -2.80 12.85 -9.86
CA LYS A 286 -2.80 14.32 -9.97
C LYS A 286 -3.64 14.93 -8.86
N GLN A 287 -4.79 14.32 -8.58
CA GLN A 287 -5.68 14.63 -7.48
C GLN A 287 -5.65 13.46 -6.49
N PHE A 288 -5.01 13.65 -5.32
CA PHE A 288 -4.88 12.57 -4.34
C PHE A 288 -6.22 12.24 -3.69
N ILE A 289 -6.93 13.27 -3.20
CA ILE A 289 -8.23 13.11 -2.53
C ILE A 289 -9.26 13.93 -3.30
N GLN A 290 -10.37 13.29 -3.71
CA GLN A 290 -11.54 13.99 -4.19
C GLN A 290 -12.63 13.99 -3.13
N TYR A 291 -13.48 15.03 -3.15
CA TYR A 291 -14.69 15.11 -2.34
C TYR A 291 -15.94 14.99 -3.22
N MET A 292 -16.86 14.11 -2.80
CA MET A 292 -18.11 13.84 -3.51
C MET A 292 -19.25 14.57 -2.81
N GLU A 293 -19.96 15.44 -3.55
CA GLU A 293 -21.07 16.22 -3.00
C GLU A 293 -22.39 15.44 -2.96
N GLU A 294 -22.52 14.41 -3.78
CA GLU A 294 -23.75 13.61 -3.88
C GLU A 294 -23.95 12.75 -2.63
N ASP A 295 -25.19 12.69 -2.13
CA ASP A 295 -25.54 11.96 -0.92
C ASP A 295 -25.30 10.46 -0.96
N ASN A 296 -25.21 9.89 -2.15
CA ASN A 296 -25.01 8.47 -2.34
C ASN A 296 -23.60 8.09 -2.84
N ARG A 297 -22.61 8.98 -2.67
CA ARG A 297 -21.23 8.77 -3.11
C ARG A 297 -20.25 8.95 -1.93
N PRO A 298 -19.09 8.25 -1.91
CA PRO A 298 -18.56 7.37 -2.97
C PRO A 298 -19.22 5.99 -3.02
N GLN A 299 -19.28 5.43 -4.21
CA GLN A 299 -19.73 4.07 -4.47
C GLN A 299 -18.58 3.28 -5.10
N VAL A 300 -18.39 2.04 -4.66
CA VAL A 300 -17.32 1.18 -5.18
C VAL A 300 -17.35 1.10 -6.71
N LYS A 301 -18.49 0.77 -7.31
CA LYS A 301 -18.62 0.62 -8.77
C LYS A 301 -18.27 1.87 -9.56
N LEU A 302 -18.55 3.04 -8.99
CA LEU A 302 -18.40 4.32 -9.69
C LEU A 302 -17.06 4.98 -9.42
N ASP A 303 -16.48 4.75 -8.23
CA ASP A 303 -15.40 5.61 -7.72
C ASP A 303 -14.11 4.87 -7.40
N VAL A 304 -14.10 3.52 -7.39
CA VAL A 304 -12.91 2.75 -7.00
C VAL A 304 -11.70 3.02 -7.92
N ASP A 305 -11.96 3.31 -9.19
CA ASP A 305 -10.90 3.56 -10.18
C ASP A 305 -10.50 5.03 -10.32
N PHE A 306 -10.96 5.90 -9.42
CA PHE A 306 -10.55 7.30 -9.42
C PHE A 306 -9.02 7.41 -9.45
N GLU A 307 -8.48 8.23 -10.37
CA GLU A 307 -7.05 8.35 -10.60
C GLU A 307 -6.38 6.96 -10.83
N LYS A 308 -7.04 6.12 -11.62
CA LYS A 308 -6.59 4.74 -11.91
C LYS A 308 -6.41 3.89 -10.64
N GLY A 309 -7.19 4.15 -9.60
CA GLY A 309 -7.11 3.44 -8.34
C GLY A 309 -6.06 3.98 -7.36
N MET A 310 -5.37 5.06 -7.70
CA MET A 310 -4.38 5.69 -6.82
C MET A 310 -4.94 6.85 -6.01
N GLY A 311 -6.11 7.36 -6.36
CA GLY A 311 -6.80 8.39 -5.59
C GLY A 311 -7.67 7.81 -4.49
N VAL A 312 -8.09 8.70 -3.58
CA VAL A 312 -9.01 8.39 -2.47
C VAL A 312 -10.25 9.26 -2.61
N SER A 313 -11.43 8.66 -2.48
CA SER A 313 -12.70 9.36 -2.59
C SER A 313 -13.34 9.51 -1.22
N ILE A 314 -13.65 10.74 -0.84
CA ILE A 314 -14.32 11.06 0.42
C ILE A 314 -15.68 11.69 0.09
N GLY A 315 -16.71 11.30 0.82
CA GLY A 315 -18.04 11.89 0.69
C GLY A 315 -18.79 11.80 2.01
N ARG A 316 -20.02 12.26 1.98
CA ARG A 316 -20.88 12.22 3.15
C ARG A 316 -20.31 12.93 4.37
N LEU A 317 -19.51 14.00 4.22
CA LEU A 317 -19.00 14.78 5.33
C LEU A 317 -20.13 15.63 5.91
N ARG A 318 -20.46 15.39 7.17
CA ARG A 318 -21.55 16.07 7.89
C ARG A 318 -21.30 16.04 9.39
N GLU A 319 -21.91 17.00 10.07
CA GLU A 319 -21.89 17.05 11.53
C GLU A 319 -22.55 15.79 12.12
N ASP A 320 -22.01 15.34 13.25
CA ASP A 320 -22.52 14.19 13.97
C ASP A 320 -23.16 14.59 15.30
N THR A 321 -24.08 13.78 15.78
CA THR A 321 -24.81 14.04 17.05
C THR A 321 -23.99 13.68 18.30
N VAL A 322 -23.00 12.80 18.17
CA VAL A 322 -22.15 12.32 19.28
C VAL A 322 -20.72 12.78 19.10
N TYR A 323 -20.17 12.61 17.90
CA TYR A 323 -18.87 13.10 17.49
C TYR A 323 -19.00 14.47 16.83
N ASP A 324 -17.89 15.07 16.43
CA ASP A 324 -17.96 16.37 15.73
C ASP A 324 -18.38 16.18 14.27
N TRP A 325 -17.74 15.23 13.59
CA TRP A 325 -17.95 14.98 12.16
C TRP A 325 -17.98 13.49 11.85
N LYS A 326 -18.60 13.15 10.74
CA LYS A 326 -18.58 11.81 10.16
C LYS A 326 -18.49 11.88 8.65
N PHE A 327 -17.88 10.86 8.05
CA PHE A 327 -17.70 10.78 6.62
C PHE A 327 -17.56 9.33 6.14
N ILE A 328 -17.62 9.17 4.82
CA ILE A 328 -17.35 7.89 4.14
C ILE A 328 -16.12 8.07 3.27
N GLY A 329 -15.20 7.11 3.33
CA GLY A 329 -14.01 7.06 2.49
C GLY A 329 -13.94 5.78 1.67
N LEU A 330 -13.32 5.86 0.49
CA LEU A 330 -13.14 4.72 -0.42
C LEU A 330 -11.76 4.78 -1.05
N SER A 331 -11.08 3.65 -1.07
CA SER A 331 -9.82 3.48 -1.81
C SER A 331 -9.77 2.11 -2.48
N HIS A 332 -8.99 2.00 -3.55
CA HIS A 332 -8.75 0.71 -4.22
C HIS A 332 -7.73 -0.10 -3.42
N ASN A 333 -8.15 -1.21 -2.85
CA ASN A 333 -7.34 -1.99 -1.91
C ASN A 333 -6.13 -2.71 -2.55
N THR A 334 -6.17 -3.05 -3.84
CA THR A 334 -5.04 -3.72 -4.49
C THR A 334 -4.16 -2.78 -5.30
N VAL A 335 -4.61 -1.56 -5.56
CA VAL A 335 -3.82 -0.51 -6.24
C VAL A 335 -3.25 0.43 -5.19
N ARG A 336 -3.93 1.51 -4.79
CA ARG A 336 -3.44 2.40 -3.71
C ARG A 336 -3.09 1.60 -2.46
N GLY A 337 -3.95 0.69 -2.08
CA GLY A 337 -3.86 -0.10 -0.85
C GLY A 337 -2.80 -1.20 -0.86
N ALA A 338 -2.25 -1.57 -2.01
CA ALA A 338 -1.27 -2.65 -2.13
C ALA A 338 -0.17 -2.31 -3.13
N ALA A 339 -0.15 -3.00 -4.27
CA ALA A 339 0.94 -2.89 -5.23
C ALA A 339 1.18 -1.46 -5.75
N GLY A 340 0.13 -0.71 -6.03
CA GLY A 340 0.26 0.67 -6.51
C GLY A 340 0.92 1.59 -5.48
N GLY A 341 0.56 1.46 -4.22
CA GLY A 341 1.20 2.19 -3.13
C GLY A 341 2.68 1.86 -2.98
N ALA A 342 3.04 0.59 -3.12
CA ALA A 342 4.44 0.17 -3.08
C ALA A 342 5.24 0.67 -4.29
N VAL A 343 4.65 0.66 -5.48
CA VAL A 343 5.29 1.22 -6.68
C VAL A 343 5.56 2.71 -6.50
N LEU A 344 4.60 3.46 -5.95
CA LEU A 344 4.78 4.89 -5.67
C LEU A 344 5.90 5.12 -4.64
N CYS A 345 6.00 4.29 -3.60
CA CYS A 345 7.13 4.32 -2.66
C CYS A 345 8.47 4.12 -3.37
N ALA A 346 8.55 3.12 -4.25
CA ALA A 346 9.78 2.84 -5.02
C ALA A 346 10.15 4.00 -5.95
N GLU A 347 9.17 4.64 -6.58
CA GLU A 347 9.39 5.83 -7.42
C GLU A 347 9.99 6.98 -6.60
N LEU A 348 9.44 7.24 -5.41
CA LEU A 348 9.96 8.28 -4.53
C LEU A 348 11.36 7.94 -4.03
N LEU A 349 11.59 6.70 -3.60
CA LEU A 349 12.91 6.22 -3.17
C LEU A 349 13.96 6.33 -4.29
N THR A 350 13.57 6.06 -5.51
CA THR A 350 14.43 6.22 -6.69
C THR A 350 14.74 7.69 -6.95
N LYS A 351 13.72 8.54 -6.92
CA LYS A 351 13.88 10.00 -7.14
C LYS A 351 14.78 10.64 -6.08
N GLN A 352 14.71 10.16 -4.85
CA GLN A 352 15.53 10.66 -3.74
C GLN A 352 16.92 10.01 -3.65
N GLY A 353 17.25 9.08 -4.54
CA GLY A 353 18.58 8.48 -4.61
C GLY A 353 18.81 7.27 -3.71
N TYR A 354 17.80 6.77 -3.00
CA TYR A 354 17.92 5.54 -2.20
C TYR A 354 18.01 4.27 -3.06
N ILE A 355 17.34 4.25 -4.18
CA ILE A 355 17.36 3.15 -5.15
C ILE A 355 18.07 3.64 -6.41
N SER A 356 19.05 2.87 -6.85
CA SER A 356 19.81 3.12 -8.08
C SER A 356 20.22 1.79 -8.72
N ALA A 357 20.75 1.83 -9.94
CA ALA A 357 21.30 0.64 -10.59
C ALA A 357 22.52 0.08 -9.83
N LYS A 358 22.64 -1.25 -9.79
CA LYS A 358 23.82 -1.95 -9.29
C LYS A 358 25.01 -1.83 -10.22
#